data_b860ec24a2e446679e844ff448b9901e
#
_entry.id   b860ec24a2e446679e844ff448b9901e
#
_cell.length_a   1.000
_cell.length_b   1.000
_cell.length_c   1.000
_cell.angle_alpha   90.00
_cell.angle_beta   90.00
_cell.angle_gamma   90.00
#
_symmetry.space_group_name_H-M   'P 1'
#
loop_
_entity.id
_entity.type
_entity.pdbx_description
1 polymer ?
#
loop_
_entity_poly.entity_id
_entity_poly.type
_entity_poly.pdbx_seq_one_letter_code
_entity_poly.pdbx_strand_id
1 'polypeptide(L)'
;MGLIRFAVYPTSLLSDWPEVHAGYLTGADGRIFPTRIEILGNVVGCRRTTSESSKFHVAWPVQGFGRIVIPTASLPEREEPYLLAVELARGKIVQVRNQSAQWELAGLRIPPEFNDPNRAAHRAFSRAAASQSQPEESSALANDAIRYACQAAEILTRSYAAQALAGRLQRFGTLPVSIGCELMGAIPSVANSELFNEMFNSATVSIPWTTVEEVEGEYNWDLADRQIEWCESQKQMVRGGPLLDLGPGGLPTWLARWEHDIFNLQSFVCDFVETAISRYFGRIHVWEICSRVNTGGVLNLTEESRLTLAARVFDVARQVDEDAQLVVRVDQPWGDYQSRGQLRLSPLQVVDALIRSGVGLSGVNLEIANGFKSFGSARRDLLECSRLIDAWTILDIPIFVTLACPSSSRPDPAARSQVAVNPRIWDGPCDEDQQANWLNLMLELLVAKPRVAGVFFPQFSDADLHSLPHTGLLRADGNPKPIVEQIIAQRSNHHRKT
;
A
#
# COMPACT_ATOMS: atom_id res chain seq x y z
N MET A 1 12.81 -24.12 -18.32
CA MET A 1 11.52 -23.58 -17.89
C MET A 1 11.10 -24.27 -16.62
N GLY A 2 10.82 -23.51 -15.55
CA GLY A 2 10.39 -24.06 -14.28
C GLY A 2 8.87 -24.23 -14.21
N LEU A 3 8.41 -25.29 -13.56
CA LEU A 3 6.99 -25.55 -13.32
C LEU A 3 6.80 -26.15 -11.92
N ILE A 4 6.04 -25.45 -11.11
CA ILE A 4 5.57 -25.98 -9.81
C ILE A 4 4.06 -26.19 -9.90
N ARG A 5 3.59 -27.34 -9.41
CA ARG A 5 2.19 -27.73 -9.45
C ARG A 5 1.62 -27.83 -8.06
N PHE A 6 0.37 -27.36 -7.90
CA PHE A 6 -0.37 -27.40 -6.64
C PHE A 6 -1.75 -28.00 -6.86
N ALA A 7 -2.08 -29.03 -6.10
CA ALA A 7 -3.45 -29.54 -6.02
C ALA A 7 -4.25 -28.72 -5.00
N VAL A 8 -5.47 -28.36 -5.38
CA VAL A 8 -6.39 -27.52 -4.57
C VAL A 8 -7.60 -28.34 -4.14
N TYR A 9 -7.87 -28.30 -2.85
CA TYR A 9 -9.05 -28.92 -2.23
C TYR A 9 -9.66 -27.99 -1.18
N PRO A 10 -11.01 -27.93 -1.06
CA PRO A 10 -11.97 -28.61 -1.95
C PRO A 10 -11.91 -28.04 -3.37
N THR A 11 -12.20 -28.88 -4.36
CA THR A 11 -12.15 -28.50 -5.78
C THR A 11 -13.14 -27.38 -6.13
N SER A 12 -14.22 -27.24 -5.36
CA SER A 12 -15.19 -26.17 -5.48
C SER A 12 -14.61 -24.76 -5.28
N LEU A 13 -13.47 -24.63 -4.58
CA LEU A 13 -12.81 -23.35 -4.41
C LEU A 13 -12.39 -22.72 -5.74
N LEU A 14 -11.96 -23.53 -6.71
CA LEU A 14 -11.48 -23.04 -8.02
C LEU A 14 -12.60 -22.38 -8.85
N SER A 15 -13.87 -22.72 -8.64
CA SER A 15 -14.99 -22.11 -9.35
C SER A 15 -15.28 -20.68 -8.93
N ASP A 16 -14.80 -20.25 -7.74
CA ASP A 16 -15.00 -18.91 -7.17
C ASP A 16 -13.68 -18.27 -6.68
N TRP A 17 -12.60 -18.46 -7.42
CA TRP A 17 -11.28 -17.97 -7.02
C TRP A 17 -10.53 -17.27 -8.16
N PRO A 18 -11.05 -16.14 -8.69
CA PRO A 18 -10.39 -15.40 -9.77
C PRO A 18 -9.02 -14.84 -9.38
N GLU A 19 -8.78 -14.59 -8.08
CA GLU A 19 -7.53 -14.07 -7.56
C GLU A 19 -6.34 -15.03 -7.74
N VAL A 20 -6.58 -16.30 -8.02
CA VAL A 20 -5.51 -17.28 -8.32
C VAL A 20 -4.66 -16.84 -9.50
N HIS A 21 -5.25 -16.18 -10.50
CA HIS A 21 -4.54 -15.68 -11.67
C HIS A 21 -3.59 -14.51 -11.39
N ALA A 22 -3.74 -13.86 -10.24
CA ALA A 22 -2.83 -12.84 -9.72
C ALA A 22 -1.72 -13.44 -8.83
N GLY A 23 -1.70 -14.77 -8.64
CA GLY A 23 -0.65 -15.45 -7.90
C GLY A 23 0.70 -15.35 -8.61
N TYR A 24 1.78 -15.36 -7.83
CA TYR A 24 3.13 -15.20 -8.36
C TYR A 24 4.17 -16.00 -7.55
N LEU A 25 5.31 -16.24 -8.19
CA LEU A 25 6.45 -16.92 -7.59
C LEU A 25 7.54 -15.93 -7.18
N THR A 26 8.17 -16.15 -6.01
CA THR A 26 9.38 -15.43 -5.60
C THR A 26 10.55 -16.37 -5.37
N GLY A 27 11.74 -15.88 -5.69
CA GLY A 27 13.01 -16.55 -5.37
C GLY A 27 13.37 -16.45 -3.88
N ALA A 28 14.51 -17.01 -3.52
CA ALA A 28 15.05 -16.95 -2.16
C ALA A 28 15.43 -15.52 -1.74
N ASP A 29 15.80 -14.69 -2.71
CA ASP A 29 16.14 -13.27 -2.56
C ASP A 29 14.91 -12.35 -2.52
N GLY A 30 13.70 -12.90 -2.61
CA GLY A 30 12.45 -12.14 -2.65
C GLY A 30 12.08 -11.57 -4.03
N ARG A 31 12.92 -11.76 -5.06
CA ARG A 31 12.64 -11.30 -6.43
C ARG A 31 11.40 -12.01 -6.97
N ILE A 32 10.46 -11.22 -7.51
CA ILE A 32 9.26 -11.73 -8.17
C ILE A 32 9.62 -12.19 -9.58
N PHE A 33 9.16 -13.39 -9.94
CA PHE A 33 9.30 -13.92 -11.30
C PHE A 33 8.07 -13.65 -12.13
N PRO A 34 8.22 -13.31 -13.42
CA PRO A 34 7.14 -13.44 -14.37
C PRO A 34 6.54 -14.85 -14.26
N THR A 35 5.28 -14.92 -13.85
CA THR A 35 4.61 -16.18 -13.54
C THR A 35 3.34 -16.33 -14.37
N ARG A 36 3.25 -17.43 -15.10
CA ARG A 36 2.03 -17.79 -15.80
C ARG A 36 1.28 -18.87 -15.02
N ILE A 37 0.04 -18.58 -14.67
CA ILE A 37 -0.84 -19.50 -13.98
C ILE A 37 -1.71 -20.26 -15.00
N GLU A 38 -1.71 -21.58 -14.90
CA GLU A 38 -2.53 -22.50 -15.68
C GLU A 38 -3.32 -23.39 -14.72
N ILE A 39 -4.60 -23.60 -15.01
CA ILE A 39 -5.45 -24.46 -14.17
C ILE A 39 -5.92 -25.63 -15.03
N LEU A 40 -5.65 -26.85 -14.56
CA LEU A 40 -6.08 -28.08 -15.21
C LEU A 40 -6.74 -29.00 -14.15
N GLY A 41 -8.06 -29.15 -14.24
CA GLY A 41 -8.83 -29.85 -13.21
C GLY A 41 -8.71 -29.13 -11.86
N ASN A 42 -8.18 -29.82 -10.86
CA ASN A 42 -7.91 -29.27 -9.53
C ASN A 42 -6.43 -28.88 -9.31
N VAL A 43 -5.63 -28.82 -10.38
CA VAL A 43 -4.20 -28.50 -10.30
C VAL A 43 -3.93 -27.09 -10.85
N VAL A 44 -3.33 -26.26 -10.03
CA VAL A 44 -2.77 -24.95 -10.38
C VAL A 44 -1.29 -25.13 -10.75
N GLY A 45 -0.94 -24.88 -11.99
CA GLY A 45 0.43 -24.89 -12.50
C GLY A 45 1.01 -23.47 -12.57
N CYS A 46 2.15 -23.25 -11.94
CA CYS A 46 2.88 -21.99 -11.97
C CYS A 46 4.13 -22.15 -12.84
N ARG A 47 4.12 -21.54 -14.04
CA ARG A 47 5.25 -21.55 -14.98
C ARG A 47 6.09 -20.29 -14.87
N ARG A 48 7.41 -20.45 -15.00
CA ARG A 48 8.39 -19.37 -15.05
C ARG A 48 9.54 -19.71 -15.99
N THR A 49 10.41 -18.75 -16.24
CA THR A 49 11.55 -18.89 -17.16
C THR A 49 12.73 -19.69 -16.55
N THR A 50 12.93 -19.58 -15.23
CA THR A 50 14.02 -20.22 -14.51
C THR A 50 13.55 -21.45 -13.72
N SER A 51 14.47 -22.38 -13.42
CA SER A 51 14.21 -23.55 -12.58
C SER A 51 14.99 -23.39 -11.27
N GLU A 52 14.30 -23.01 -10.21
CA GLU A 52 14.87 -22.85 -8.87
C GLU A 52 13.78 -23.02 -7.80
N SER A 53 14.15 -23.25 -6.53
CA SER A 53 13.17 -23.29 -5.43
C SER A 53 12.49 -21.94 -5.26
N SER A 54 11.17 -21.94 -5.07
CA SER A 54 10.37 -20.70 -5.01
C SER A 54 9.23 -20.80 -4.03
N LYS A 55 8.76 -19.64 -3.60
CA LYS A 55 7.51 -19.48 -2.84
C LYS A 55 6.41 -19.06 -3.78
N PHE A 56 5.27 -19.69 -3.67
CA PHE A 56 4.05 -19.27 -4.36
C PHE A 56 3.24 -18.36 -3.45
N HIS A 57 2.96 -17.15 -3.89
CA HIS A 57 2.15 -16.16 -3.21
C HIS A 57 0.78 -16.10 -3.88
N VAL A 58 -0.26 -16.28 -3.11
CA VAL A 58 -1.64 -16.24 -3.65
C VAL A 58 -2.63 -15.76 -2.61
N ALA A 59 -3.64 -15.03 -3.02
CA ALA A 59 -4.75 -14.62 -2.15
C ALA A 59 -5.58 -15.86 -1.79
N TRP A 60 -5.54 -16.25 -0.51
CA TRP A 60 -6.21 -17.43 0.02
C TRP A 60 -7.36 -17.03 0.93
N PRO A 61 -8.53 -17.68 0.86
CA PRO A 61 -9.62 -17.41 1.79
C PRO A 61 -9.28 -17.96 3.18
N VAL A 62 -9.27 -17.07 4.17
CA VAL A 62 -8.99 -17.40 5.57
C VAL A 62 -10.13 -16.90 6.42
N GLN A 63 -10.79 -17.81 7.16
CA GLN A 63 -11.89 -17.46 8.04
C GLN A 63 -11.47 -16.43 9.09
N GLY A 64 -12.23 -15.33 9.21
CA GLY A 64 -11.95 -14.18 10.06
C GLY A 64 -11.00 -13.16 9.46
N PHE A 65 -10.33 -13.50 8.33
CA PHE A 65 -9.33 -12.62 7.69
C PHE A 65 -9.69 -12.26 6.23
N GLY A 66 -10.68 -12.92 5.63
CA GLY A 66 -11.01 -12.75 4.23
C GLY A 66 -9.95 -13.34 3.28
N ARG A 67 -9.83 -12.78 2.08
CA ARG A 67 -8.84 -13.23 1.08
C ARG A 67 -7.56 -12.44 1.21
N ILE A 68 -6.56 -13.05 1.83
CA ILE A 68 -5.24 -12.45 2.06
C ILE A 68 -4.15 -13.22 1.32
N VAL A 69 -3.15 -12.50 0.82
CA VAL A 69 -1.98 -13.13 0.17
C VAL A 69 -1.14 -13.84 1.22
N ILE A 70 -0.97 -15.15 1.03
CA ILE A 70 -0.13 -16.02 1.87
C ILE A 70 0.92 -16.69 0.99
N PRO A 71 2.20 -16.68 1.38
CA PRO A 71 3.23 -17.44 0.69
C PRO A 71 3.29 -18.90 1.16
N THR A 72 3.63 -19.81 0.24
CA THR A 72 4.09 -21.15 0.62
C THR A 72 5.48 -21.10 1.27
N ALA A 73 5.96 -22.22 1.78
CA ALA A 73 7.40 -22.40 1.97
C ALA A 73 8.14 -22.34 0.62
N SER A 74 9.47 -22.22 0.65
CA SER A 74 10.29 -22.36 -0.56
C SER A 74 10.28 -23.84 -0.99
N LEU A 75 9.80 -24.09 -2.22
CA LEU A 75 9.56 -25.42 -2.74
C LEU A 75 10.39 -25.65 -4.00
N PRO A 76 11.08 -26.81 -4.12
CA PRO A 76 11.67 -27.24 -5.37
C PRO A 76 10.60 -27.73 -6.36
N GLU A 77 10.96 -27.82 -7.62
CA GLU A 77 10.13 -28.47 -8.63
C GLU A 77 10.07 -29.98 -8.40
N ARG A 78 8.90 -30.56 -8.63
CA ARG A 78 8.69 -32.01 -8.62
C ARG A 78 7.54 -32.40 -9.56
N GLU A 79 7.46 -33.69 -9.93
CA GLU A 79 6.40 -34.19 -10.80
C GLU A 79 5.04 -34.19 -10.11
N GLU A 80 5.00 -34.70 -8.88
CA GLU A 80 3.78 -34.75 -8.08
C GLU A 80 3.34 -33.38 -7.59
N PRO A 81 2.07 -32.97 -7.74
CA PRO A 81 1.58 -31.71 -7.21
C PRO A 81 1.70 -31.64 -5.68
N TYR A 82 2.03 -30.47 -5.16
CA TYR A 82 1.94 -30.18 -3.73
C TYR A 82 0.47 -29.93 -3.34
N LEU A 83 0.05 -30.30 -2.13
CA LEU A 83 -1.22 -29.84 -1.58
C LEU A 83 -1.09 -28.37 -1.20
N LEU A 84 -1.77 -27.48 -1.92
CA LEU A 84 -1.58 -26.04 -1.77
C LEU A 84 -1.83 -25.55 -0.35
N ALA A 85 -2.96 -25.92 0.25
CA ALA A 85 -3.29 -25.51 1.62
C ALA A 85 -2.23 -25.91 2.64
N VAL A 86 -1.64 -27.11 2.51
CA VAL A 86 -0.57 -27.60 3.40
C VAL A 86 0.69 -26.75 3.28
N GLU A 87 1.07 -26.38 2.06
CA GLU A 87 2.27 -25.57 1.84
C GLU A 87 2.07 -24.10 2.22
N LEU A 88 0.85 -23.55 2.05
CA LEU A 88 0.50 -22.22 2.58
C LEU A 88 0.53 -22.22 4.12
N ALA A 89 -0.02 -23.26 4.77
CA ALA A 89 0.05 -23.43 6.23
C ALA A 89 1.50 -23.48 6.72
N ARG A 90 2.34 -24.28 6.04
CA ARG A 90 3.79 -24.35 6.32
C ARG A 90 4.45 -22.99 6.20
N GLY A 91 4.18 -22.28 5.10
CA GLY A 91 4.74 -20.96 4.85
C GLY A 91 4.36 -19.95 5.94
N LYS A 92 3.07 -19.89 6.29
CA LYS A 92 2.57 -18.94 7.31
C LYS A 92 3.12 -19.25 8.71
N ILE A 93 3.16 -20.53 9.11
CA ILE A 93 3.72 -20.94 10.41
C ILE A 93 5.21 -20.60 10.49
N VAL A 94 5.99 -20.86 9.44
CA VAL A 94 7.41 -20.50 9.39
C VAL A 94 7.60 -18.99 9.50
N GLN A 95 6.77 -18.21 8.83
CA GLN A 95 6.78 -16.75 8.91
C GLN A 95 6.55 -16.25 10.34
N VAL A 96 5.49 -16.73 11.01
CA VAL A 96 5.16 -16.36 12.39
C VAL A 96 6.29 -16.75 13.35
N ARG A 97 6.78 -18.00 13.25
CA ARG A 97 7.88 -18.49 14.07
C ARG A 97 9.15 -17.65 13.93
N ASN A 98 9.55 -17.35 12.70
CA ASN A 98 10.77 -16.59 12.45
C ASN A 98 10.62 -15.15 12.97
N GLN A 99 9.44 -14.53 12.76
CA GLN A 99 9.21 -13.17 13.24
C GLN A 99 9.12 -13.08 14.77
N SER A 100 8.46 -14.05 15.43
CA SER A 100 8.41 -14.08 16.89
C SER A 100 9.79 -14.21 17.51
N ALA A 101 10.63 -15.12 16.97
CA ALA A 101 11.99 -15.29 17.43
C ALA A 101 12.86 -14.02 17.20
N GLN A 102 12.73 -13.40 16.04
CA GLN A 102 13.46 -12.17 15.72
C GLN A 102 13.07 -11.01 16.67
N TRP A 103 11.79 -10.83 16.92
CA TRP A 103 11.32 -9.75 17.80
C TRP A 103 11.63 -10.04 19.28
N GLU A 104 11.56 -11.29 19.71
CA GLU A 104 11.96 -11.70 21.06
C GLU A 104 13.45 -11.41 21.31
N LEU A 105 14.32 -11.74 20.35
CA LEU A 105 15.75 -11.39 20.39
C LEU A 105 15.98 -9.86 20.41
N ALA A 106 15.09 -9.10 19.78
CA ALA A 106 15.13 -7.63 19.82
C ALA A 106 14.51 -7.04 21.10
N GLY A 107 14.05 -7.87 22.05
CA GLY A 107 13.53 -7.45 23.34
C GLY A 107 12.00 -7.35 23.43
N LEU A 108 11.25 -7.79 22.42
CA LEU A 108 9.80 -7.89 22.52
C LEU A 108 9.40 -8.94 23.57
N ARG A 109 8.48 -8.58 24.44
CA ARG A 109 7.82 -9.54 25.33
C ARG A 109 6.67 -10.20 24.59
N ILE A 110 6.80 -11.50 24.30
CA ILE A 110 5.74 -12.27 23.65
C ILE A 110 4.52 -12.35 24.59
N PRO A 111 3.33 -11.91 24.16
CA PRO A 111 2.15 -11.94 25.02
C PRO A 111 1.67 -13.39 25.23
N PRO A 112 1.13 -13.74 26.40
CA PRO A 112 0.63 -15.09 26.68
C PRO A 112 -0.44 -15.56 25.68
N GLU A 113 -1.28 -14.65 25.21
CA GLU A 113 -2.37 -14.90 24.26
C GLU A 113 -1.88 -15.43 22.90
N PHE A 114 -0.63 -15.17 22.56
CA PHE A 114 0.02 -15.70 21.35
C PHE A 114 0.19 -17.23 21.41
N ASN A 115 0.40 -17.80 22.59
CA ASN A 115 0.82 -19.21 22.72
C ASN A 115 -0.25 -20.21 22.27
N ASP A 116 -1.52 -19.96 22.57
CA ASP A 116 -2.59 -20.91 22.26
C ASP A 116 -2.86 -21.02 20.77
N PRO A 117 -3.09 -19.93 20.00
CA PRO A 117 -3.25 -20.04 18.56
C PRO A 117 -1.97 -20.54 17.87
N ASN A 118 -0.78 -20.15 18.34
CA ASN A 118 0.47 -20.68 17.78
C ASN A 118 0.59 -22.20 17.96
N ARG A 119 0.31 -22.73 19.15
CA ARG A 119 0.30 -24.19 19.40
C ARG A 119 -0.80 -24.90 18.60
N ALA A 120 -1.98 -24.28 18.47
CA ALA A 120 -3.07 -24.83 17.68
C ALA A 120 -2.70 -24.93 16.19
N ALA A 121 -2.05 -23.88 15.63
CA ALA A 121 -1.53 -23.89 14.26
C ALA A 121 -0.57 -25.05 14.02
N HIS A 122 0.41 -25.25 14.90
CA HIS A 122 1.38 -26.34 14.79
C HIS A 122 0.72 -27.73 14.89
N ARG A 123 -0.23 -27.93 15.81
CA ARG A 123 -0.96 -29.21 15.94
C ARG A 123 -1.79 -29.52 14.70
N ALA A 124 -2.56 -28.53 14.21
CA ALA A 124 -3.37 -28.70 13.01
C ALA A 124 -2.50 -29.00 11.79
N PHE A 125 -1.39 -28.26 11.62
CA PHE A 125 -0.41 -28.51 10.56
C PHE A 125 0.21 -29.89 10.62
N SER A 126 0.62 -30.37 11.80
CA SER A 126 1.21 -31.71 11.95
C SER A 126 0.22 -32.81 11.52
N ARG A 127 -1.07 -32.66 11.86
CA ARG A 127 -2.13 -33.57 11.41
C ARG A 127 -2.33 -33.47 9.91
N ALA A 128 -2.42 -32.26 9.36
CA ALA A 128 -2.56 -32.04 7.92
C ALA A 128 -1.40 -32.71 7.14
N ALA A 129 -0.16 -32.53 7.61
CA ALA A 129 1.03 -33.12 6.99
C ALA A 129 1.05 -34.66 7.06
N ALA A 130 0.46 -35.26 8.10
CA ALA A 130 0.34 -36.70 8.26
C ALA A 130 -0.77 -37.34 7.41
N SER A 131 -1.81 -36.55 7.06
CA SER A 131 -3.01 -37.02 6.35
C SER A 131 -3.00 -36.74 4.84
N GLN A 132 -1.85 -36.49 4.22
CA GLN A 132 -1.76 -36.08 2.79
C GLN A 132 -2.29 -37.14 1.81
N SER A 133 -2.38 -38.40 2.21
CA SER A 133 -3.06 -39.46 1.44
C SER A 133 -4.59 -39.26 1.34
N GLN A 134 -5.14 -38.40 2.20
CA GLN A 134 -6.56 -37.98 2.20
C GLN A 134 -6.60 -36.45 1.94
N PRO A 135 -6.51 -36.01 0.69
CA PRO A 135 -6.21 -34.61 0.37
C PRO A 135 -7.29 -33.62 0.83
N GLU A 136 -8.54 -34.01 0.89
CA GLU A 136 -9.64 -33.15 1.39
C GLU A 136 -9.52 -32.93 2.90
N GLU A 137 -9.32 -34.00 3.69
CA GLU A 137 -9.11 -33.90 5.14
C GLU A 137 -7.83 -33.12 5.46
N SER A 138 -6.74 -33.42 4.76
CA SER A 138 -5.48 -32.72 4.91
C SER A 138 -5.61 -31.24 4.64
N SER A 139 -6.34 -30.84 3.57
CA SER A 139 -6.57 -29.44 3.23
C SER A 139 -7.47 -28.73 4.25
N ALA A 140 -8.47 -29.40 4.79
CA ALA A 140 -9.32 -28.84 5.85
C ALA A 140 -8.50 -28.55 7.12
N LEU A 141 -7.68 -29.50 7.57
CA LEU A 141 -6.76 -29.32 8.72
C LEU A 141 -5.72 -28.22 8.45
N ALA A 142 -5.23 -28.11 7.21
CA ALA A 142 -4.31 -27.06 6.82
C ALA A 142 -4.96 -25.67 6.85
N ASN A 143 -6.21 -25.54 6.44
CA ASN A 143 -6.98 -24.28 6.55
C ASN A 143 -7.14 -23.86 8.00
N ASP A 144 -7.42 -24.79 8.92
CA ASP A 144 -7.43 -24.51 10.36
C ASP A 144 -6.04 -24.03 10.84
N ALA A 145 -4.97 -24.66 10.37
CA ALA A 145 -3.60 -24.27 10.71
C ALA A 145 -3.29 -22.85 10.21
N ILE A 146 -3.71 -22.48 8.99
CA ILE A 146 -3.55 -21.13 8.43
C ILE A 146 -4.31 -20.11 9.30
N ARG A 147 -5.58 -20.40 9.64
CA ARG A 147 -6.42 -19.52 10.47
C ARG A 147 -5.77 -19.26 11.83
N TYR A 148 -5.33 -20.29 12.53
CA TYR A 148 -4.64 -20.13 13.82
C TYR A 148 -3.30 -19.41 13.68
N ALA A 149 -2.55 -19.65 12.62
CA ALA A 149 -1.29 -18.94 12.37
C ALA A 149 -1.53 -17.44 12.07
N CYS A 150 -2.60 -17.09 11.36
CA CYS A 150 -2.99 -15.69 11.15
C CYS A 150 -3.43 -15.01 12.45
N GLN A 151 -4.17 -15.71 13.31
CA GLN A 151 -4.52 -15.20 14.65
C GLN A 151 -3.26 -14.93 15.49
N ALA A 152 -2.33 -15.89 15.52
CA ALA A 152 -1.05 -15.71 16.20
C ALA A 152 -0.25 -14.53 15.62
N ALA A 153 -0.21 -14.39 14.28
CA ALA A 153 0.44 -13.27 13.60
C ALA A 153 -0.13 -11.92 14.00
N GLU A 154 -1.46 -11.81 14.06
CA GLU A 154 -2.13 -10.56 14.44
C GLU A 154 -1.83 -10.19 15.90
N ILE A 155 -1.99 -11.14 16.85
CA ILE A 155 -1.69 -10.92 18.27
C ILE A 155 -0.22 -10.47 18.43
N LEU A 156 0.71 -11.16 17.79
CA LEU A 156 2.13 -10.84 17.82
C LEU A 156 2.41 -9.43 17.30
N THR A 157 1.82 -9.07 16.15
CA THR A 157 2.08 -7.77 15.51
C THR A 157 1.44 -6.61 16.28
N ARG A 158 0.24 -6.79 16.83
CA ARG A 158 -0.40 -5.80 17.71
C ARG A 158 0.39 -5.59 18.99
N SER A 159 0.90 -6.68 19.59
CA SER A 159 1.78 -6.58 20.77
C SER A 159 3.09 -5.85 20.44
N TYR A 160 3.67 -6.11 19.26
CA TYR A 160 4.83 -5.35 18.78
C TYR A 160 4.49 -3.86 18.65
N ALA A 161 3.40 -3.52 17.99
CA ALA A 161 3.00 -2.13 17.80
C ALA A 161 2.81 -1.42 19.16
N ALA A 162 2.09 -2.03 20.09
CA ALA A 162 1.86 -1.46 21.41
C ALA A 162 3.16 -1.25 22.20
N GLN A 163 4.07 -2.23 22.24
CA GLN A 163 5.33 -2.12 22.99
C GLN A 163 6.30 -1.12 22.32
N ALA A 164 6.41 -1.14 20.98
CA ALA A 164 7.25 -0.19 20.24
C ALA A 164 6.75 1.24 20.43
N LEU A 165 5.43 1.45 20.37
CA LEU A 165 4.78 2.74 20.57
C LEU A 165 5.03 3.27 22.00
N ALA A 166 4.83 2.43 23.01
CA ALA A 166 5.09 2.79 24.40
C ALA A 166 6.56 3.22 24.61
N GLY A 167 7.51 2.48 24.03
CA GLY A 167 8.93 2.83 24.07
C GLY A 167 9.25 4.16 23.38
N ARG A 168 8.61 4.44 22.22
CA ARG A 168 8.77 5.71 21.51
C ARG A 168 8.20 6.89 22.34
N LEU A 169 7.00 6.74 22.90
CA LEU A 169 6.39 7.78 23.74
C LEU A 169 7.21 8.04 25.00
N GLN A 170 7.76 7.00 25.63
CA GLN A 170 8.65 7.16 26.77
C GLN A 170 9.92 7.93 26.40
N ARG A 171 10.45 7.73 25.20
CA ARG A 171 11.69 8.38 24.74
C ARG A 171 11.48 9.82 24.28
N PHE A 172 10.37 10.11 23.57
CA PHE A 172 10.17 11.39 22.89
C PHE A 172 9.07 12.26 23.50
N GLY A 173 8.25 11.71 24.40
CA GLY A 173 7.07 12.40 24.96
C GLY A 173 5.91 12.49 23.96
N THR A 174 6.17 12.97 22.75
CA THR A 174 5.25 13.02 21.62
C THR A 174 5.86 12.32 20.42
N LEU A 175 5.03 11.81 19.52
CA LEU A 175 5.54 11.15 18.29
C LEU A 175 5.76 12.18 17.20
N PRO A 176 6.92 12.22 16.57
CA PRO A 176 7.19 13.04 15.38
C PRO A 176 6.64 12.36 14.12
N VAL A 177 5.34 12.09 14.11
CA VAL A 177 4.66 11.43 12.97
C VAL A 177 3.52 12.33 12.53
N SER A 178 3.49 12.69 11.25
CA SER A 178 2.36 13.42 10.67
C SER A 178 1.18 12.45 10.45
N ILE A 179 0.01 12.85 10.88
CA ILE A 179 -1.26 12.22 10.49
C ILE A 179 -2.01 13.25 9.66
N GLY A 180 -2.32 12.91 8.41
CA GLY A 180 -2.87 13.89 7.48
C GLY A 180 -3.88 13.32 6.50
N CYS A 181 -4.50 14.22 5.75
CA CYS A 181 -5.46 13.89 4.71
C CYS A 181 -5.20 14.72 3.45
N GLU A 182 -5.49 14.15 2.29
CA GLU A 182 -5.43 14.86 1.01
C GLU A 182 -6.70 15.69 0.80
N LEU A 183 -6.52 16.97 0.42
CA LEU A 183 -7.58 17.88 -0.02
C LEU A 183 -7.72 17.74 -1.54
N MET A 184 -8.62 16.85 -1.98
CA MET A 184 -8.75 16.53 -3.40
C MET A 184 -9.43 17.66 -4.19
N GLY A 185 -10.72 17.84 -4.02
CA GLY A 185 -11.53 18.73 -4.83
C GLY A 185 -12.21 19.88 -4.06
N ALA A 186 -12.02 19.95 -2.73
CA ALA A 186 -12.74 20.89 -1.89
C ALA A 186 -11.92 21.40 -0.71
N ILE A 187 -12.42 22.44 -0.09
CA ILE A 187 -11.95 22.94 1.20
C ILE A 187 -12.99 22.49 2.23
N PRO A 188 -12.57 21.92 3.39
CA PRO A 188 -13.52 21.58 4.44
C PRO A 188 -14.40 22.76 4.86
N SER A 189 -15.70 22.54 5.03
CA SER A 189 -16.61 23.56 5.57
C SER A 189 -16.18 24.01 6.97
N VAL A 190 -16.72 25.09 7.49
CA VAL A 190 -16.38 25.59 8.83
C VAL A 190 -16.56 24.51 9.90
N ALA A 191 -17.69 23.79 9.87
CA ALA A 191 -17.95 22.70 10.81
C ALA A 191 -16.96 21.53 10.63
N ASN A 192 -16.63 21.20 9.39
CA ASN A 192 -15.69 20.13 9.07
C ASN A 192 -14.23 20.52 9.31
N SER A 193 -13.91 21.82 9.34
CA SER A 193 -12.56 22.31 9.66
C SER A 193 -12.16 22.01 11.11
N GLU A 194 -13.10 22.15 12.05
CA GLU A 194 -12.83 21.78 13.45
C GLU A 194 -12.55 20.28 13.57
N LEU A 195 -13.38 19.45 12.93
CA LEU A 195 -13.20 17.99 12.93
C LEU A 195 -11.88 17.58 12.24
N PHE A 196 -11.53 18.25 11.12
CA PHE A 196 -10.26 18.03 10.42
C PHE A 196 -9.06 18.30 11.37
N ASN A 197 -9.11 19.41 12.11
CA ASN A 197 -8.07 19.79 13.07
C ASN A 197 -7.97 18.84 14.27
N GLU A 198 -9.07 18.22 14.66
CA GLU A 198 -9.05 17.18 15.70
C GLU A 198 -8.39 15.89 15.20
N MET A 199 -8.59 15.55 13.91
CA MET A 199 -8.06 14.33 13.30
C MET A 199 -6.61 14.48 12.84
N PHE A 200 -6.22 15.64 12.30
CA PHE A 200 -5.00 15.80 11.52
C PHE A 200 -4.12 16.97 11.99
N ASN A 201 -2.82 16.85 11.73
CA ASN A 201 -1.83 17.90 11.89
C ASN A 201 -1.15 18.25 10.57
N SER A 202 -1.56 17.62 9.47
CA SER A 202 -1.04 17.85 8.13
C SER A 202 -2.13 17.72 7.09
N ALA A 203 -2.06 18.52 6.05
CA ALA A 203 -2.92 18.44 4.87
C ALA A 203 -2.06 18.33 3.61
N THR A 204 -2.48 17.49 2.67
CA THR A 204 -1.86 17.44 1.34
C THR A 204 -2.75 18.20 0.35
N VAL A 205 -2.23 19.26 -0.21
CA VAL A 205 -2.88 20.00 -1.29
C VAL A 205 -2.57 19.30 -2.61
N SER A 206 -3.58 18.69 -3.20
CA SER A 206 -3.45 18.08 -4.52
C SER A 206 -3.32 19.14 -5.60
N ILE A 207 -2.30 19.03 -6.43
CA ILE A 207 -2.02 19.94 -7.55
C ILE A 207 -1.97 19.11 -8.85
N PRO A 208 -3.12 18.54 -9.29
CA PRO A 208 -3.13 17.70 -10.49
C PRO A 208 -2.88 18.55 -11.72
N TRP A 209 -1.83 18.25 -12.47
CA TRP A 209 -1.50 18.97 -13.70
C TRP A 209 -2.67 19.02 -14.69
N THR A 210 -3.45 17.94 -14.75
CA THR A 210 -4.65 17.82 -15.60
C THR A 210 -5.73 18.87 -15.34
N THR A 211 -5.78 19.47 -14.13
CA THR A 211 -6.76 20.49 -13.75
C THR A 211 -6.15 21.89 -13.63
N VAL A 212 -4.84 21.93 -13.35
CA VAL A 212 -4.11 23.20 -13.26
C VAL A 212 -3.81 23.75 -14.66
N GLU A 213 -3.50 22.90 -15.63
CA GLU A 213 -3.21 23.27 -17.02
C GLU A 213 -4.01 22.36 -17.97
N GLU A 214 -5.34 22.52 -17.97
CA GLU A 214 -6.23 21.79 -18.86
C GLU A 214 -5.97 22.11 -20.33
N VAL A 215 -5.64 23.37 -20.61
CA VAL A 215 -5.22 23.88 -21.91
C VAL A 215 -3.76 24.34 -21.79
N GLU A 216 -2.93 23.96 -22.78
CA GLU A 216 -1.51 24.31 -22.81
C GLU A 216 -1.26 25.81 -22.62
N GLY A 217 -0.48 26.17 -21.63
CA GLY A 217 -0.12 27.54 -21.30
C GLY A 217 -1.17 28.32 -20.49
N GLU A 218 -2.34 27.71 -20.18
CA GLU A 218 -3.39 28.36 -19.39
C GLU A 218 -3.45 27.71 -17.98
N TYR A 219 -2.92 28.41 -16.99
CA TYR A 219 -2.85 27.91 -15.61
C TYR A 219 -4.03 28.40 -14.76
N ASN A 220 -4.68 27.46 -14.08
CA ASN A 220 -5.70 27.74 -13.07
C ASN A 220 -5.25 27.22 -11.70
N TRP A 221 -4.83 28.14 -10.84
CA TRP A 221 -4.34 27.86 -9.48
C TRP A 221 -5.39 28.11 -8.39
N ASP A 222 -6.58 28.57 -8.74
CA ASP A 222 -7.59 29.06 -7.78
C ASP A 222 -7.92 28.09 -6.66
N LEU A 223 -8.02 26.79 -6.96
CA LEU A 223 -8.33 25.78 -5.94
C LEU A 223 -7.13 25.56 -5.02
N ALA A 224 -5.94 25.40 -5.59
CA ALA A 224 -4.72 25.17 -4.81
C ALA A 224 -4.40 26.37 -3.92
N ASP A 225 -4.53 27.61 -4.44
CA ASP A 225 -4.33 28.83 -3.67
C ASP A 225 -5.25 28.87 -2.44
N ARG A 226 -6.56 28.65 -2.63
CA ARG A 226 -7.53 28.64 -1.53
C ARG A 226 -7.29 27.50 -0.53
N GLN A 227 -6.88 26.31 -1.00
CA GLN A 227 -6.57 25.20 -0.11
C GLN A 227 -5.33 25.49 0.76
N ILE A 228 -4.30 26.11 0.18
CA ILE A 228 -3.08 26.49 0.93
C ILE A 228 -3.42 27.60 1.94
N GLU A 229 -4.18 28.64 1.56
CA GLU A 229 -4.64 29.68 2.47
C GLU A 229 -5.46 29.11 3.64
N TRP A 230 -6.35 28.14 3.34
CA TRP A 230 -7.09 27.43 4.38
C TRP A 230 -6.14 26.66 5.31
N CYS A 231 -5.20 25.89 4.79
CA CYS A 231 -4.23 25.16 5.59
C CYS A 231 -3.42 26.08 6.52
N GLU A 232 -2.95 27.21 6.02
CA GLU A 232 -2.22 28.24 6.80
C GLU A 232 -3.11 28.80 7.91
N SER A 233 -4.37 29.14 7.61
CA SER A 233 -5.33 29.63 8.59
C SER A 233 -5.62 28.62 9.70
N GLN A 234 -5.60 27.32 9.37
CA GLN A 234 -5.80 26.22 10.30
C GLN A 234 -4.49 25.74 10.97
N LYS A 235 -3.33 26.32 10.64
CA LYS A 235 -2.00 25.93 11.12
C LYS A 235 -1.67 24.47 10.82
N GLN A 236 -2.15 23.95 9.70
CA GLN A 236 -1.80 22.63 9.21
C GLN A 236 -0.41 22.64 8.55
N MET A 237 0.36 21.58 8.74
CA MET A 237 1.56 21.36 7.94
C MET A 237 1.15 21.04 6.50
N VAL A 238 1.58 21.88 5.55
CA VAL A 238 1.20 21.75 4.14
C VAL A 238 2.17 20.86 3.40
N ARG A 239 1.61 19.85 2.72
CA ARG A 239 2.30 19.08 1.67
C ARG A 239 1.68 19.41 0.34
N GLY A 240 2.47 19.43 -0.74
CA GLY A 240 1.99 19.67 -2.10
C GLY A 240 2.19 18.46 -3.00
N GLY A 241 1.30 18.27 -3.97
CA GLY A 241 1.44 17.24 -5.00
C GLY A 241 0.48 16.05 -4.87
N PRO A 242 0.72 14.94 -5.64
CA PRO A 242 1.80 14.80 -6.61
C PRO A 242 1.72 15.81 -7.76
N LEU A 243 2.88 16.31 -8.22
CA LEU A 243 2.97 17.22 -9.37
C LEU A 243 2.93 16.43 -10.69
N LEU A 244 3.68 15.35 -10.76
CA LEU A 244 3.75 14.47 -11.93
C LEU A 244 3.16 13.09 -11.58
N ASP A 245 1.92 12.83 -12.01
CA ASP A 245 1.33 11.50 -11.90
C ASP A 245 1.50 10.73 -13.21
N LEU A 246 2.31 9.68 -13.20
CA LEU A 246 2.57 8.82 -14.37
C LEU A 246 1.56 7.68 -14.54
N GLY A 247 0.51 7.66 -13.73
CA GLY A 247 -0.60 6.72 -13.86
C GLY A 247 -1.62 7.12 -14.93
N PRO A 248 -2.56 6.24 -15.27
CA PRO A 248 -3.60 6.54 -16.24
C PRO A 248 -4.39 7.80 -15.88
N GLY A 249 -4.48 8.73 -16.83
CA GLY A 249 -5.18 10.00 -16.63
C GLY A 249 -4.45 11.02 -15.74
N GLY A 250 -3.20 10.78 -15.41
CA GLY A 250 -2.41 11.67 -14.53
C GLY A 250 -1.78 12.86 -15.24
N LEU A 251 -1.72 12.87 -16.57
CA LEU A 251 -1.18 13.97 -17.38
C LEU A 251 -2.24 14.61 -18.25
N PRO A 252 -2.10 15.94 -18.57
CA PRO A 252 -2.99 16.62 -19.50
C PRO A 252 -3.08 15.93 -20.85
N THR A 253 -4.27 15.90 -21.44
CA THR A 253 -4.52 15.20 -22.70
C THR A 253 -3.77 15.81 -23.88
N TRP A 254 -3.50 17.11 -23.85
CA TRP A 254 -2.74 17.80 -24.89
C TRP A 254 -1.27 17.33 -25.00
N LEU A 255 -0.71 16.73 -23.94
CA LEU A 255 0.64 16.13 -23.98
C LEU A 255 0.72 14.88 -24.87
N ALA A 256 -0.40 14.22 -25.21
CA ALA A 256 -0.39 13.01 -26.02
C ALA A 256 0.30 13.20 -27.38
N ARG A 257 0.28 14.40 -27.94
CA ARG A 257 0.98 14.73 -29.20
C ARG A 257 2.50 14.62 -29.11
N TRP A 258 3.05 14.65 -27.87
CA TRP A 258 4.48 14.55 -27.58
C TRP A 258 4.91 13.18 -27.09
N GLU A 259 4.02 12.18 -27.16
CA GLU A 259 4.27 10.80 -26.67
C GLU A 259 5.57 10.19 -27.19
N HIS A 260 5.95 10.50 -28.42
CA HIS A 260 7.17 9.99 -29.07
C HIS A 260 8.34 10.98 -29.05
N ASP A 261 8.19 12.13 -28.45
CA ASP A 261 9.22 13.16 -28.32
C ASP A 261 9.56 13.42 -26.86
N ILE A 262 10.44 12.58 -26.33
CA ILE A 262 10.85 12.61 -24.92
C ILE A 262 11.50 13.93 -24.52
N PHE A 263 12.16 14.64 -25.45
CA PHE A 263 12.83 15.90 -25.15
C PHE A 263 11.81 17.03 -24.93
N ASN A 264 10.85 17.17 -25.80
CA ASN A 264 9.76 18.13 -25.63
C ASN A 264 8.91 17.78 -24.42
N LEU A 265 8.55 16.50 -24.24
CA LEU A 265 7.81 16.06 -23.05
C LEU A 265 8.56 16.42 -21.76
N GLN A 266 9.88 16.22 -21.73
CA GLN A 266 10.72 16.56 -20.59
C GLN A 266 10.72 18.07 -20.31
N SER A 267 10.74 18.91 -21.35
CA SER A 267 10.65 20.37 -21.20
C SER A 267 9.33 20.77 -20.53
N PHE A 268 8.19 20.33 -21.06
CA PHE A 268 6.87 20.68 -20.50
C PHE A 268 6.73 20.23 -19.05
N VAL A 269 7.18 18.99 -18.74
CA VAL A 269 7.11 18.46 -17.36
C VAL A 269 7.98 19.28 -16.40
N CYS A 270 9.17 19.69 -16.83
CA CYS A 270 10.08 20.53 -16.04
C CYS A 270 9.47 21.94 -15.81
N ASP A 271 8.94 22.55 -16.86
CA ASP A 271 8.33 23.88 -16.80
C ASP A 271 7.14 23.92 -15.84
N PHE A 272 6.28 22.88 -15.86
CA PHE A 272 5.17 22.77 -14.91
C PHE A 272 5.67 22.64 -13.46
N VAL A 273 6.64 21.76 -13.20
CA VAL A 273 7.18 21.54 -11.85
C VAL A 273 7.85 22.80 -11.32
N GLU A 274 8.67 23.46 -12.15
CA GLU A 274 9.30 24.74 -11.82
C GLU A 274 8.27 25.80 -11.47
N THR A 275 7.22 25.94 -12.29
CA THR A 275 6.13 26.90 -12.09
C THR A 275 5.39 26.64 -10.78
N ALA A 276 5.04 25.38 -10.50
CA ALA A 276 4.30 25.02 -9.30
C ALA A 276 5.12 25.27 -8.02
N ILE A 277 6.39 24.85 -7.99
CA ILE A 277 7.25 25.02 -6.81
C ILE A 277 7.58 26.50 -6.58
N SER A 278 7.88 27.25 -7.65
CA SER A 278 8.16 28.69 -7.56
C SER A 278 6.97 29.46 -7.03
N ARG A 279 5.73 29.11 -7.46
CA ARG A 279 4.51 29.75 -6.98
C ARG A 279 4.31 29.64 -5.49
N TYR A 280 4.62 28.47 -4.92
CA TYR A 280 4.38 28.17 -3.50
C TYR A 280 5.68 28.10 -2.67
N PHE A 281 6.75 28.70 -3.19
CA PHE A 281 8.02 28.80 -2.49
C PHE A 281 7.85 29.39 -1.09
N GLY A 282 8.42 28.70 -0.07
CA GLY A 282 8.30 29.10 1.33
C GLY A 282 6.94 28.82 1.99
N ARG A 283 5.92 28.37 1.25
CA ARG A 283 4.59 27.98 1.78
C ARG A 283 4.43 26.46 1.88
N ILE A 284 5.02 25.70 0.95
CA ILE A 284 5.02 24.25 0.95
C ILE A 284 6.46 23.77 1.11
N HIS A 285 6.74 23.01 2.18
CA HIS A 285 8.07 22.51 2.50
C HIS A 285 8.24 21.01 2.18
N VAL A 286 7.16 20.30 1.93
CA VAL A 286 7.18 18.87 1.58
C VAL A 286 6.45 18.70 0.26
N TRP A 287 7.18 18.31 -0.77
CA TRP A 287 6.64 18.13 -2.11
C TRP A 287 6.63 16.66 -2.51
N GLU A 288 5.49 16.15 -2.87
CA GLU A 288 5.38 14.89 -3.58
C GLU A 288 5.53 15.17 -5.07
N ILE A 289 6.74 14.94 -5.59
CA ILE A 289 7.11 15.33 -6.95
C ILE A 289 6.48 14.41 -7.98
N CYS A 290 6.67 13.10 -7.79
CA CYS A 290 6.16 12.10 -8.74
C CYS A 290 5.35 11.03 -8.04
N SER A 291 4.33 10.51 -8.75
CA SER A 291 3.64 9.28 -8.39
C SER A 291 3.68 8.26 -9.52
N ARG A 292 3.58 6.97 -9.16
CA ARG A 292 3.51 5.81 -10.10
C ARG A 292 4.68 5.70 -11.09
N VAL A 293 5.87 6.13 -10.69
CA VAL A 293 7.09 5.95 -11.50
C VAL A 293 7.34 4.46 -11.76
N ASN A 294 7.02 3.61 -10.79
CA ASN A 294 7.20 2.16 -10.85
C ASN A 294 6.19 1.47 -11.79
N THR A 295 4.92 1.81 -11.75
CA THR A 295 3.87 1.16 -12.55
C THR A 295 3.56 1.89 -13.85
N GLY A 296 3.56 3.21 -13.86
CA GLY A 296 3.27 4.02 -15.03
C GLY A 296 1.85 3.84 -15.54
N GLY A 297 1.70 3.93 -16.84
CA GLY A 297 0.43 3.71 -17.57
C GLY A 297 -0.03 4.90 -18.40
N VAL A 298 0.74 5.99 -18.46
CA VAL A 298 0.48 7.15 -19.30
C VAL A 298 1.53 7.25 -20.40
N LEU A 299 1.13 7.71 -21.59
CA LEU A 299 2.00 8.00 -22.74
C LEU A 299 2.93 6.84 -23.14
N ASN A 300 2.55 5.59 -22.94
CA ASN A 300 3.34 4.38 -23.27
C ASN A 300 4.83 4.47 -22.88
N LEU A 301 5.17 5.22 -21.84
CA LEU A 301 6.54 5.44 -21.40
C LEU A 301 7.18 4.15 -20.89
N THR A 302 8.38 3.87 -21.34
CA THR A 302 9.18 2.76 -20.81
C THR A 302 9.61 3.01 -19.36
N GLU A 303 10.03 1.97 -18.63
CA GLU A 303 10.57 2.12 -17.28
C GLU A 303 11.74 3.11 -17.23
N GLU A 304 12.63 3.03 -18.22
CA GLU A 304 13.79 3.93 -18.36
C GLU A 304 13.36 5.37 -18.61
N SER A 305 12.37 5.58 -19.49
CA SER A 305 11.87 6.93 -19.78
C SER A 305 11.20 7.54 -18.53
N ARG A 306 10.43 6.76 -17.77
CA ARG A 306 9.81 7.23 -16.51
C ARG A 306 10.85 7.59 -15.46
N LEU A 307 11.89 6.77 -15.29
CA LEU A 307 12.98 7.08 -14.37
C LEU A 307 13.74 8.33 -14.80
N THR A 308 14.03 8.50 -16.09
CA THR A 308 14.70 9.68 -16.62
C THR A 308 13.88 10.94 -16.38
N LEU A 309 12.57 10.91 -16.67
CA LEU A 309 11.66 12.03 -16.39
C LEU A 309 11.62 12.34 -14.88
N ALA A 310 11.45 11.31 -14.05
CA ALA A 310 11.42 11.47 -12.60
C ALA A 310 12.73 12.11 -12.09
N ALA A 311 13.88 11.57 -12.47
CA ALA A 311 15.17 12.15 -12.06
C ALA A 311 15.28 13.63 -12.47
N ARG A 312 14.88 13.96 -13.70
CA ARG A 312 14.95 15.32 -14.20
C ARG A 312 14.07 16.30 -13.43
N VAL A 313 12.81 15.92 -13.11
CA VAL A 313 11.91 16.81 -12.35
C VAL A 313 12.32 16.96 -10.89
N PHE A 314 12.97 15.95 -10.29
CA PHE A 314 13.57 16.09 -8.97
C PHE A 314 14.76 17.08 -9.00
N ASP A 315 15.60 17.05 -10.04
CA ASP A 315 16.69 18.02 -10.22
C ASP A 315 16.15 19.45 -10.33
N VAL A 316 15.11 19.67 -11.15
CA VAL A 316 14.44 20.98 -11.28
C VAL A 316 13.86 21.42 -9.95
N ALA A 317 13.12 20.55 -9.28
CA ALA A 317 12.54 20.84 -7.96
C ALA A 317 13.61 21.28 -6.96
N ARG A 318 14.76 20.60 -6.93
CA ARG A 318 15.89 20.94 -6.05
C ARG A 318 16.58 22.24 -6.42
N GLN A 319 16.61 22.60 -7.71
CA GLN A 319 17.18 23.88 -8.17
C GLN A 319 16.30 25.06 -7.80
N VAL A 320 14.96 24.87 -7.77
CA VAL A 320 13.99 25.91 -7.39
C VAL A 320 13.95 26.10 -5.87
N ASP A 321 13.95 25.00 -5.12
CA ASP A 321 13.89 25.02 -3.65
C ASP A 321 14.84 23.97 -3.07
N GLU A 322 16.03 24.46 -2.65
CA GLU A 322 17.08 23.59 -2.10
C GLU A 322 16.75 23.03 -0.71
N ASP A 323 15.84 23.68 0.04
CA ASP A 323 15.44 23.30 1.38
C ASP A 323 14.21 22.38 1.39
N ALA A 324 13.47 22.27 0.30
CA ALA A 324 12.28 21.45 0.20
C ALA A 324 12.55 19.95 0.44
N GLN A 325 11.65 19.29 1.15
CA GLN A 325 11.65 17.83 1.26
C GLN A 325 10.96 17.25 0.02
N LEU A 326 11.72 16.53 -0.81
CA LEU A 326 11.23 15.95 -2.05
C LEU A 326 10.88 14.48 -1.85
N VAL A 327 9.65 14.09 -2.14
CA VAL A 327 9.09 12.75 -1.91
C VAL A 327 8.63 12.15 -3.23
N VAL A 328 8.85 10.85 -3.40
CA VAL A 328 8.27 10.05 -4.49
C VAL A 328 7.18 9.16 -3.94
N ARG A 329 6.00 9.09 -4.61
CA ARG A 329 4.95 8.11 -4.30
C ARG A 329 5.12 6.88 -5.18
N VAL A 330 5.06 5.70 -4.58
CA VAL A 330 5.00 4.42 -5.28
C VAL A 330 3.73 3.68 -4.90
N ASP A 331 3.04 3.16 -5.88
CA ASP A 331 1.91 2.25 -5.70
C ASP A 331 2.35 0.79 -5.72
N GLN A 332 1.47 -0.12 -5.30
CA GLN A 332 1.76 -1.55 -5.23
C GLN A 332 3.14 -1.88 -4.63
N PRO A 333 3.40 -1.44 -3.37
CA PRO A 333 4.75 -1.45 -2.80
C PRO A 333 5.33 -2.85 -2.56
N TRP A 334 4.54 -3.92 -2.70
CA TRP A 334 5.02 -5.32 -2.74
C TRP A 334 5.57 -5.72 -4.11
N GLY A 335 5.29 -4.98 -5.18
CA GLY A 335 5.79 -5.25 -6.52
C GLY A 335 5.05 -6.35 -7.28
N ASP A 336 3.83 -6.71 -6.87
CA ASP A 336 3.03 -7.79 -7.48
C ASP A 336 2.88 -7.66 -9.01
N TYR A 337 2.91 -6.43 -9.53
CA TYR A 337 2.84 -6.14 -10.97
C TYR A 337 3.97 -6.79 -11.79
N GLN A 338 5.12 -7.06 -11.18
CA GLN A 338 6.26 -7.71 -11.86
C GLN A 338 5.92 -9.13 -12.35
N SER A 339 4.95 -9.78 -11.69
CA SER A 339 4.50 -11.13 -12.08
C SER A 339 4.00 -11.23 -13.51
N ARG A 340 3.51 -10.11 -14.08
CA ARG A 340 3.03 -10.03 -15.47
C ARG A 340 4.17 -9.98 -16.49
N GLY A 341 5.41 -9.74 -16.07
CA GLY A 341 6.61 -9.72 -16.93
C GLY A 341 6.75 -8.50 -17.83
N GLN A 342 5.87 -7.51 -17.71
CA GLN A 342 5.93 -6.27 -18.49
C GLN A 342 6.87 -5.25 -17.87
N LEU A 343 6.93 -5.22 -16.54
CA LEU A 343 7.78 -4.33 -15.73
C LEU A 343 8.81 -5.17 -14.99
N ARG A 344 10.07 -4.71 -15.00
CA ARG A 344 11.23 -5.45 -14.46
C ARG A 344 11.68 -4.95 -13.12
N LEU A 345 11.58 -3.62 -12.91
CA LEU A 345 12.05 -2.99 -11.69
C LEU A 345 11.03 -3.16 -10.56
N SER A 346 11.49 -3.61 -9.41
CA SER A 346 10.67 -3.58 -8.20
C SER A 346 10.48 -2.13 -7.71
N PRO A 347 9.44 -1.84 -6.91
CA PRO A 347 9.23 -0.50 -6.35
C PRO A 347 10.47 0.01 -5.61
N LEU A 348 11.13 -0.88 -4.86
CA LEU A 348 12.35 -0.58 -4.11
C LEU A 348 13.53 -0.26 -5.03
N GLN A 349 13.69 -0.99 -6.15
CA GLN A 349 14.74 -0.71 -7.13
C GLN A 349 14.52 0.64 -7.84
N VAL A 350 13.27 1.03 -8.11
CA VAL A 350 12.95 2.34 -8.69
C VAL A 350 13.40 3.46 -7.75
N VAL A 351 13.07 3.36 -6.47
CA VAL A 351 13.45 4.38 -5.48
C VAL A 351 14.95 4.38 -5.21
N ASP A 352 15.61 3.21 -5.13
CA ASP A 352 17.07 3.09 -5.01
C ASP A 352 17.78 3.75 -6.21
N ALA A 353 17.26 3.59 -7.43
CA ALA A 353 17.80 4.24 -8.62
C ALA A 353 17.71 5.78 -8.52
N LEU A 354 16.60 6.32 -8.03
CA LEU A 354 16.45 7.77 -7.80
C LEU A 354 17.40 8.27 -6.71
N ILE A 355 17.58 7.52 -5.61
CA ILE A 355 18.54 7.89 -4.56
C ILE A 355 19.98 7.93 -5.14
N ARG A 356 20.38 6.90 -5.89
CA ARG A 356 21.73 6.81 -6.49
C ARG A 356 21.99 7.83 -7.56
N SER A 357 20.96 8.35 -8.21
CA SER A 357 21.14 9.45 -9.18
C SER A 357 21.46 10.79 -8.52
N GLY A 358 21.38 10.89 -7.19
CA GLY A 358 21.80 12.07 -6.45
C GLY A 358 20.81 13.24 -6.52
N VAL A 359 19.57 13.01 -6.91
CA VAL A 359 18.53 14.05 -7.10
C VAL A 359 17.97 14.64 -5.79
N GLY A 360 18.58 14.31 -4.66
CA GLY A 360 18.16 14.86 -3.36
C GLY A 360 16.80 14.35 -2.86
N LEU A 361 16.44 13.10 -3.19
CA LEU A 361 15.22 12.47 -2.68
C LEU A 361 15.24 12.42 -1.15
N SER A 362 14.21 12.97 -0.51
CA SER A 362 14.13 13.13 0.94
C SER A 362 13.19 12.13 1.61
N GLY A 363 12.40 11.38 0.84
CA GLY A 363 11.46 10.40 1.38
C GLY A 363 10.70 9.63 0.32
N VAL A 364 10.03 8.57 0.75
CA VAL A 364 9.13 7.76 -0.11
C VAL A 364 7.74 7.69 0.50
N ASN A 365 6.70 7.84 -0.32
CA ASN A 365 5.31 7.60 0.07
C ASN A 365 4.84 6.27 -0.52
N LEU A 366 4.50 5.31 0.34
CA LEU A 366 3.98 4.00 -0.03
C LEU A 366 2.46 4.08 -0.09
N GLU A 367 1.88 3.94 -1.28
CA GLU A 367 0.42 3.87 -1.43
C GLU A 367 -0.05 2.43 -1.19
N ILE A 368 -0.73 2.20 -0.07
CA ILE A 368 -1.34 0.93 0.29
C ILE A 368 -2.85 1.04 0.09
N ALA A 369 -3.29 0.77 -1.12
CA ALA A 369 -4.70 0.75 -1.48
C ALA A 369 -5.20 -0.69 -1.55
N ASN A 370 -6.15 -1.05 -0.70
CA ASN A 370 -6.77 -2.37 -0.64
C ASN A 370 -8.26 -2.31 -1.00
N GLY A 371 -8.79 -3.36 -1.57
CA GLY A 371 -10.22 -3.48 -1.83
C GLY A 371 -10.66 -3.08 -3.22
N PHE A 372 -9.75 -2.91 -4.16
CA PHE A 372 -10.04 -2.57 -5.55
C PHE A 372 -9.67 -3.71 -6.51
N LYS A 373 -10.39 -3.86 -7.64
CA LYS A 373 -10.18 -4.99 -8.57
C LYS A 373 -8.95 -4.82 -9.46
N SER A 374 -8.67 -3.63 -9.90
CA SER A 374 -7.60 -3.35 -10.88
C SER A 374 -6.65 -2.25 -10.43
N PHE A 375 -6.66 -1.95 -9.13
CA PHE A 375 -5.89 -0.87 -8.55
C PHE A 375 -5.36 -1.28 -7.18
N GLY A 376 -4.19 -0.75 -6.82
CA GLY A 376 -3.57 -1.01 -5.52
C GLY A 376 -3.01 -2.44 -5.39
N SER A 377 -2.89 -2.90 -4.17
CA SER A 377 -2.30 -4.18 -3.81
C SER A 377 -3.36 -5.19 -3.34
N ALA A 378 -3.11 -6.47 -3.58
CA ALA A 378 -3.90 -7.52 -2.92
C ALA A 378 -3.70 -7.44 -1.40
N ARG A 379 -4.79 -7.71 -0.64
CA ARG A 379 -4.79 -7.62 0.81
C ARG A 379 -3.79 -8.57 1.44
N ARG A 380 -3.10 -8.10 2.47
CA ARG A 380 -2.19 -8.89 3.30
C ARG A 380 -2.57 -8.75 4.77
N ASP A 381 -2.10 -9.67 5.60
CA ASP A 381 -2.29 -9.55 7.04
C ASP A 381 -1.33 -8.50 7.64
N LEU A 382 -1.57 -8.15 8.89
CA LEU A 382 -0.85 -7.10 9.59
C LEU A 382 0.66 -7.40 9.71
N LEU A 383 1.03 -8.68 9.82
CA LEU A 383 2.43 -9.09 9.89
C LEU A 383 3.17 -8.84 8.56
N GLU A 384 2.55 -9.13 7.42
CA GLU A 384 3.14 -8.84 6.12
C GLU A 384 3.23 -7.31 5.87
N CYS A 385 2.25 -6.53 6.34
CA CYS A 385 2.34 -5.07 6.28
C CYS A 385 3.52 -4.55 7.14
N SER A 386 3.71 -5.10 8.35
CA SER A 386 4.86 -4.79 9.19
C SER A 386 6.18 -5.08 8.50
N ARG A 387 6.30 -6.26 7.87
CA ARG A 387 7.50 -6.69 7.16
C ARG A 387 7.79 -5.86 5.91
N LEU A 388 6.74 -5.39 5.22
CA LEU A 388 6.91 -4.45 4.11
C LEU A 388 7.64 -3.19 4.59
N ILE A 389 7.13 -2.54 5.65
CA ILE A 389 7.74 -1.32 6.17
C ILE A 389 9.20 -1.57 6.59
N ASP A 390 9.47 -2.72 7.25
CA ASP A 390 10.83 -3.06 7.67
C ASP A 390 11.77 -3.27 6.45
N ALA A 391 11.27 -3.86 5.35
CA ALA A 391 12.06 -4.01 4.13
C ALA A 391 12.45 -2.67 3.49
N TRP A 392 11.56 -1.67 3.54
CA TRP A 392 11.83 -0.34 3.00
C TRP A 392 12.83 0.47 3.83
N THR A 393 13.11 0.08 5.08
CA THR A 393 14.10 0.77 5.93
C THR A 393 15.53 0.66 5.41
N ILE A 394 15.80 -0.26 4.48
CA ILE A 394 17.13 -0.41 3.86
C ILE A 394 17.56 0.83 3.06
N LEU A 395 16.61 1.62 2.59
CA LEU A 395 16.89 2.85 1.83
C LEU A 395 17.31 4.02 2.74
N ASP A 396 17.19 3.90 4.03
CA ASP A 396 17.58 4.88 5.07
C ASP A 396 16.93 6.27 4.92
N ILE A 397 15.80 6.37 4.22
CA ILE A 397 15.01 7.59 4.05
C ILE A 397 13.70 7.51 4.83
N PRO A 398 13.07 8.64 5.20
CA PRO A 398 11.73 8.69 5.77
C PRO A 398 10.68 8.00 4.91
N ILE A 399 9.80 7.24 5.56
CA ILE A 399 8.68 6.55 4.92
C ILE A 399 7.39 7.29 5.28
N PHE A 400 6.64 7.69 4.27
CA PHE A 400 5.25 8.10 4.39
C PHE A 400 4.37 6.96 3.88
N VAL A 401 3.15 6.88 4.35
CA VAL A 401 2.20 5.85 3.89
C VAL A 401 0.84 6.48 3.64
N THR A 402 0.30 6.30 2.43
CA THR A 402 -1.08 6.65 2.11
C THR A 402 -1.94 5.40 2.17
N LEU A 403 -2.99 5.41 3.00
CA LEU A 403 -3.88 4.27 3.23
C LEU A 403 -5.22 4.49 2.54
N ALA A 404 -5.60 3.63 1.60
CA ALA A 404 -6.90 3.64 0.92
C ALA A 404 -7.64 2.32 1.11
N CYS A 405 -8.89 2.42 1.55
CA CYS A 405 -9.78 1.28 1.74
C CYS A 405 -11.24 1.73 1.55
N PRO A 406 -12.04 1.06 0.69
CA PRO A 406 -13.43 1.43 0.48
C PRO A 406 -14.31 0.98 1.65
N SER A 407 -15.33 1.79 1.98
CA SER A 407 -16.36 1.48 2.96
C SER A 407 -17.65 0.93 2.35
N SER A 408 -17.70 0.77 1.03
CA SER A 408 -18.88 0.27 0.32
C SER A 408 -18.49 -0.31 -1.04
N SER A 409 -19.25 -1.29 -1.52
CA SER A 409 -19.13 -1.83 -2.87
C SER A 409 -20.17 -1.25 -3.86
N ARG A 410 -20.97 -0.28 -3.43
CA ARG A 410 -21.95 0.39 -4.28
C ARG A 410 -21.26 1.30 -5.30
N PRO A 411 -21.93 1.66 -6.40
CA PRO A 411 -21.42 2.71 -7.30
C PRO A 411 -21.19 4.03 -6.53
N ASP A 412 -20.11 4.72 -6.87
CA ASP A 412 -19.76 6.01 -6.28
C ASP A 412 -19.70 7.06 -7.40
N PRO A 413 -20.72 7.92 -7.52
CA PRO A 413 -20.79 8.91 -8.59
C PRO A 413 -19.76 10.04 -8.46
N ALA A 414 -19.22 10.27 -7.27
CA ALA A 414 -18.19 11.28 -7.03
C ALA A 414 -16.76 10.76 -7.32
N ALA A 415 -16.58 9.46 -7.50
CA ALA A 415 -15.28 8.89 -7.85
C ALA A 415 -14.96 9.12 -9.34
N ARG A 416 -13.81 9.73 -9.60
CA ARG A 416 -13.32 9.97 -10.98
C ARG A 416 -12.86 8.67 -11.65
N SER A 417 -12.28 7.76 -10.89
CA SER A 417 -11.85 6.48 -11.43
C SER A 417 -13.01 5.50 -11.51
N GLN A 418 -13.03 4.73 -12.60
CA GLN A 418 -13.99 3.63 -12.79
C GLN A 418 -13.53 2.33 -12.13
N VAL A 419 -12.68 2.43 -11.11
CA VAL A 419 -12.15 1.27 -10.40
C VAL A 419 -13.24 0.62 -9.58
N ALA A 420 -13.55 -0.65 -9.89
CA ALA A 420 -14.54 -1.40 -9.15
C ALA A 420 -14.00 -1.87 -7.79
N VAL A 421 -14.81 -1.75 -6.76
CA VAL A 421 -14.52 -2.32 -5.44
C VAL A 421 -14.58 -3.85 -5.50
N ASN A 422 -13.65 -4.51 -4.82
CA ASN A 422 -13.64 -5.96 -4.62
C ASN A 422 -14.11 -6.31 -3.20
N PRO A 423 -15.41 -6.63 -2.99
CA PRO A 423 -15.92 -6.94 -1.66
C PRO A 423 -15.40 -8.27 -1.09
N ARG A 424 -14.82 -9.14 -1.94
CA ARG A 424 -14.37 -10.49 -1.56
C ARG A 424 -13.10 -10.52 -0.72
N ILE A 425 -12.41 -9.39 -0.60
CA ILE A 425 -11.20 -9.33 0.24
C ILE A 425 -11.51 -9.43 1.74
N TRP A 426 -12.75 -9.17 2.12
CA TRP A 426 -13.21 -9.22 3.51
C TRP A 426 -13.87 -10.57 3.83
N ASP A 427 -13.83 -10.98 5.10
CA ASP A 427 -14.65 -12.07 5.63
C ASP A 427 -15.93 -11.45 6.20
N GLY A 428 -16.84 -11.09 5.29
CA GLY A 428 -18.06 -10.37 5.61
C GLY A 428 -18.36 -9.23 4.65
N PRO A 429 -19.25 -8.30 4.99
CA PRO A 429 -19.65 -7.20 4.12
C PRO A 429 -18.51 -6.19 3.95
N CYS A 430 -18.47 -5.54 2.78
CA CYS A 430 -17.63 -4.36 2.59
C CYS A 430 -18.42 -3.16 3.09
N ASP A 431 -18.13 -2.73 4.31
CA ASP A 431 -18.83 -1.66 5.03
C ASP A 431 -17.87 -0.75 5.80
N GLU A 432 -18.42 0.23 6.50
CA GLU A 432 -17.68 1.22 7.27
C GLU A 432 -16.94 0.62 8.46
N ASP A 433 -17.48 -0.45 9.08
CA ASP A 433 -16.84 -1.12 10.21
C ASP A 433 -15.58 -1.87 9.78
N GLN A 434 -15.63 -2.53 8.62
CA GLN A 434 -14.46 -3.18 8.03
C GLN A 434 -13.39 -2.15 7.62
N GLN A 435 -13.82 -1.03 7.03
CA GLN A 435 -12.91 0.08 6.72
C GLN A 435 -12.24 0.58 8.00
N ALA A 436 -13.04 0.90 9.03
CA ALA A 436 -12.54 1.44 10.29
C ALA A 436 -11.58 0.47 10.99
N ASN A 437 -11.93 -0.79 11.08
CA ASN A 437 -11.09 -1.81 11.70
C ASN A 437 -9.72 -1.92 10.98
N TRP A 438 -9.74 -2.03 9.65
CA TRP A 438 -8.49 -2.16 8.89
C TRP A 438 -7.61 -0.90 8.99
N LEU A 439 -8.21 0.29 8.81
CA LEU A 439 -7.46 1.56 8.89
C LEU A 439 -6.88 1.79 10.28
N ASN A 440 -7.62 1.46 11.36
CA ASN A 440 -7.12 1.60 12.72
C ASN A 440 -5.93 0.67 13.01
N LEU A 441 -6.04 -0.61 12.63
CA LEU A 441 -4.95 -1.58 12.78
C LEU A 441 -3.69 -1.15 12.03
N MET A 442 -3.86 -0.63 10.82
CA MET A 442 -2.74 -0.10 10.03
C MET A 442 -2.15 1.15 10.66
N LEU A 443 -2.98 2.08 11.12
CA LEU A 443 -2.51 3.31 11.77
C LEU A 443 -1.70 3.00 13.04
N GLU A 444 -2.20 2.13 13.91
CA GLU A 444 -1.49 1.66 15.12
C GLU A 444 -0.12 1.06 14.79
N LEU A 445 -0.08 0.19 13.76
CA LEU A 445 1.17 -0.41 13.32
C LEU A 445 2.15 0.64 12.78
N LEU A 446 1.67 1.52 11.90
CA LEU A 446 2.53 2.46 11.19
C LEU A 446 3.13 3.52 12.12
N VAL A 447 2.34 4.07 13.05
CA VAL A 447 2.86 5.04 14.03
C VAL A 447 3.86 4.42 15.00
N ALA A 448 3.82 3.09 15.19
CA ALA A 448 4.80 2.36 15.98
C ALA A 448 6.15 2.19 15.27
N LYS A 449 6.20 2.27 13.93
CA LYS A 449 7.42 2.06 13.13
C LYS A 449 8.35 3.28 13.18
N PRO A 450 9.63 3.14 13.56
CA PRO A 450 10.52 4.29 13.75
C PRO A 450 10.78 5.13 12.48
N ARG A 451 10.80 4.50 11.30
CA ARG A 451 11.08 5.17 10.02
C ARG A 451 9.83 5.76 9.36
N VAL A 452 8.63 5.49 9.89
CA VAL A 452 7.40 6.11 9.40
C VAL A 452 7.33 7.54 9.93
N ALA A 453 7.40 8.49 9.01
CA ALA A 453 7.34 9.93 9.26
C ALA A 453 5.91 10.49 9.12
N GLY A 454 5.03 9.79 8.41
CA GLY A 454 3.64 10.21 8.27
C GLY A 454 2.71 9.13 7.74
N VAL A 455 1.43 9.23 8.12
CA VAL A 455 0.32 8.40 7.61
C VAL A 455 -0.75 9.32 7.06
N PHE A 456 -1.18 9.08 5.83
CA PHE A 456 -2.11 9.92 5.10
C PHE A 456 -3.31 9.14 4.62
N PHE A 457 -4.45 9.83 4.57
CA PHE A 457 -5.69 9.32 3.99
C PHE A 457 -5.96 10.07 2.67
N PRO A 458 -6.36 9.39 1.58
CA PRO A 458 -6.44 10.00 0.26
C PRO A 458 -7.65 10.92 0.09
N GLN A 459 -8.59 10.91 1.07
CA GLN A 459 -9.86 11.61 0.93
C GLN A 459 -10.51 11.87 2.29
N PHE A 460 -11.02 13.10 2.47
CA PHE A 460 -11.71 13.48 3.70
C PHE A 460 -13.20 13.11 3.66
N SER A 461 -13.90 13.45 2.58
CA SER A 461 -15.35 13.27 2.45
C SER A 461 -15.73 12.57 1.15
N ASP A 462 -16.72 11.67 1.20
CA ASP A 462 -17.31 11.05 0.01
C ASP A 462 -18.24 12.00 -0.77
N ALA A 463 -18.52 13.21 -0.24
CA ALA A 463 -19.31 14.23 -0.94
C ALA A 463 -18.56 14.93 -2.07
N ASP A 464 -17.24 15.04 -1.93
CA ASP A 464 -16.38 15.79 -2.82
C ASP A 464 -15.87 14.92 -3.96
N LEU A 465 -15.48 15.52 -5.09
CA LEU A 465 -14.83 14.81 -6.18
C LEU A 465 -13.52 14.20 -5.70
N HIS A 466 -13.33 12.91 -5.95
CA HIS A 466 -12.20 12.14 -5.45
C HIS A 466 -11.73 11.08 -6.45
N SER A 467 -10.59 10.43 -6.16
CA SER A 467 -10.00 9.46 -7.08
C SER A 467 -10.59 8.05 -6.91
N LEU A 468 -10.64 7.52 -5.68
CA LEU A 468 -11.01 6.13 -5.39
C LEU A 468 -12.38 6.06 -4.70
N PRO A 469 -13.26 5.13 -5.09
CA PRO A 469 -14.62 5.06 -4.55
C PRO A 469 -14.64 4.74 -3.04
N HIS A 470 -15.49 5.46 -2.31
CA HIS A 470 -15.83 5.24 -0.90
C HIS A 470 -14.64 5.21 0.07
N THR A 471 -13.55 5.93 -0.22
CA THR A 471 -12.37 6.00 0.67
C THR A 471 -12.44 7.16 1.67
N GLY A 472 -13.45 8.02 1.59
CA GLY A 472 -13.64 9.14 2.51
C GLY A 472 -13.84 8.69 3.96
N LEU A 473 -13.52 9.59 4.87
CA LEU A 473 -13.70 9.41 6.32
C LEU A 473 -15.04 9.98 6.79
N LEU A 474 -15.63 10.90 6.00
CA LEU A 474 -17.01 11.35 6.13
C LEU A 474 -17.86 10.73 5.01
N ARG A 475 -19.12 10.46 5.34
CA ARG A 475 -20.14 10.09 4.35
C ARG A 475 -20.47 11.26 3.43
N ALA A 476 -21.13 10.99 2.32
CA ALA A 476 -21.60 12.02 1.39
C ALA A 476 -22.59 13.04 2.01
N ASP A 477 -23.24 12.68 3.11
CA ASP A 477 -24.11 13.59 3.90
C ASP A 477 -23.34 14.43 4.94
N GLY A 478 -22.01 14.30 4.99
CA GLY A 478 -21.11 14.98 5.94
C GLY A 478 -20.99 14.32 7.31
N ASN A 479 -21.73 13.26 7.59
CA ASN A 479 -21.63 12.55 8.86
C ASN A 479 -20.34 11.74 8.96
N PRO A 480 -19.66 11.70 10.13
CA PRO A 480 -18.44 10.93 10.31
C PRO A 480 -18.69 9.42 10.23
N LYS A 481 -17.74 8.68 9.62
CA LYS A 481 -17.70 7.22 9.68
C LYS A 481 -17.00 6.78 10.97
N PRO A 482 -17.16 5.51 11.40
CA PRO A 482 -16.59 5.00 12.67
C PRO A 482 -15.07 5.20 12.82
N ILE A 483 -14.33 5.24 11.74
CA ILE A 483 -12.87 5.49 11.75
C ILE A 483 -12.48 6.86 12.32
N VAL A 484 -13.34 7.85 12.23
CA VAL A 484 -13.05 9.22 12.68
C VAL A 484 -12.75 9.25 14.17
N GLU A 485 -13.58 8.63 14.99
CA GLU A 485 -13.35 8.55 16.44
C GLU A 485 -12.02 7.85 16.78
N GLN A 486 -11.67 6.82 16.01
CA GLN A 486 -10.43 6.07 16.20
C GLN A 486 -9.19 6.92 15.86
N ILE A 487 -9.23 7.70 14.78
CA ILE A 487 -8.13 8.62 14.42
C ILE A 487 -7.96 9.70 15.52
N ILE A 488 -9.06 10.29 15.99
CA ILE A 488 -9.03 11.29 17.08
C ILE A 488 -8.41 10.71 18.35
N ALA A 489 -8.84 9.50 18.73
CA ALA A 489 -8.29 8.79 19.88
C ALA A 489 -6.79 8.51 19.74
N GLN A 490 -6.35 8.01 18.58
CA GLN A 490 -4.93 7.77 18.29
C GLN A 490 -4.14 9.07 18.37
N ARG A 491 -4.61 10.14 17.72
CA ARG A 491 -3.94 11.43 17.77
C ARG A 491 -3.84 11.99 19.20
N SER A 492 -4.91 11.95 19.97
CA SER A 492 -4.94 12.44 21.35
C SER A 492 -3.97 11.69 22.25
N ASN A 493 -3.82 10.38 22.03
CA ASN A 493 -2.90 9.55 22.81
C ASN A 493 -1.43 9.78 22.45
N HIS A 494 -1.14 10.15 21.20
CA HIS A 494 0.23 10.20 20.67
C HIS A 494 0.76 11.62 20.47
N HIS A 495 -0.13 12.60 20.40
CA HIS A 495 0.18 14.03 20.25
C HIS A 495 -0.43 14.83 21.40
N ARG A 496 -0.15 14.45 22.67
CA ARG A 496 -0.59 15.24 23.80
C ARG A 496 -0.09 16.67 23.62
N LYS A 497 -1.05 17.61 23.51
CA LYS A 497 -0.73 19.04 23.60
C LYS A 497 0.00 19.25 24.95
N THR A 498 1.25 19.66 24.91
CA THR A 498 1.93 20.26 26.06
C THR A 498 1.29 21.61 26.35
#